data_c599028210ba25fbc4d1eac4e2e8138d
#
_entry.id   c599028210ba25fbc4d1eac4e2e8138d
#
_cell.length_a   1.000
_cell.length_b   1.000
_cell.length_c   1.000
_cell.angle_alpha   90.00
_cell.angle_beta   90.00
_cell.angle_gamma   90.00
#
_symmetry.space_group_name_H-M   'P 1'
#
loop_
_entity.id
_entity.type
_entity.pdbx_description
1 polymer ?
#
loop_
_entity_poly.entity_id
_entity_poly.type
_entity_poly.pdbx_seq_one_letter_code
_entity_poly.pdbx_strand_id
1 'polypeptide(L)'
;MSKKGDLTKQRIKEQAIKIFAQRGFKDVTMKDICGGTGLSRGGLYLHYSSTRQIFAEIIDDLMNAQSDELSEKIEQGLSAKEILLQALERYQKEMTDTQSSLSVAIYEFFSADVSGPGNALYRQYQKSHSMWKRLLEYGISRREFNAVDADAVFDLIVFSYQGVRMYSTLMPVDGQTSRRIISLIKTILLPDEEV
;
A
#
# COMPACT_ATOMS: atom_id res chain seq x y z
N MET A 1 -18.03 16.48 -12.03
CA MET A 1 -18.38 15.22 -12.75
C MET A 1 -19.75 14.74 -12.24
N SER A 2 -20.54 13.97 -12.99
CA SER A 2 -21.86 13.52 -12.49
C SER A 2 -21.66 12.32 -11.54
N LYS A 3 -22.48 12.21 -10.48
CA LYS A 3 -22.47 11.04 -9.55
C LYS A 3 -22.43 9.67 -10.27
N LYS A 4 -23.06 9.56 -11.44
CA LYS A 4 -23.07 8.34 -12.25
C LYS A 4 -21.70 8.06 -12.89
N GLY A 5 -20.97 9.10 -13.30
CA GLY A 5 -19.61 8.96 -13.85
C GLY A 5 -18.61 8.49 -12.80
N ASP A 6 -18.72 9.01 -11.58
CA ASP A 6 -17.83 8.65 -10.47
C ASP A 6 -18.06 7.20 -10.02
N LEU A 7 -19.32 6.73 -9.95
CA LEU A 7 -19.64 5.33 -9.66
C LEU A 7 -19.09 4.38 -10.74
N THR A 8 -19.15 4.79 -12.02
CA THR A 8 -18.60 3.98 -13.11
C THR A 8 -17.08 3.89 -13.02
N LYS A 9 -16.37 4.99 -12.72
CA LYS A 9 -14.93 4.99 -12.49
C LYS A 9 -14.54 4.08 -11.33
N GLN A 10 -15.27 4.14 -10.22
CA GLN A 10 -15.04 3.28 -9.07
C GLN A 10 -15.15 1.80 -9.43
N ARG A 11 -16.23 1.41 -10.14
CA ARG A 11 -16.41 0.03 -10.63
C ARG A 11 -15.28 -0.41 -11.56
N ILE A 12 -14.80 0.49 -12.44
CA ILE A 12 -13.67 0.19 -13.34
C ILE A 12 -12.42 -0.09 -12.49
N LYS A 13 -12.08 0.75 -11.50
CA LYS A 13 -10.91 0.56 -10.64
C LYS A 13 -10.99 -0.74 -9.84
N GLU A 14 -12.12 -1.07 -9.25
CA GLU A 14 -12.32 -2.31 -8.48
C GLU A 14 -12.09 -3.58 -9.33
N GLN A 15 -12.55 -3.59 -10.58
CA GLN A 15 -12.28 -4.73 -11.47
C GLN A 15 -10.84 -4.72 -11.98
N ALA A 16 -10.29 -3.55 -12.28
CA ALA A 16 -8.91 -3.41 -12.73
C ALA A 16 -7.90 -3.89 -11.66
N ILE A 17 -8.13 -3.59 -10.37
CA ILE A 17 -7.31 -4.09 -9.25
C ILE A 17 -7.18 -5.61 -9.31
N LYS A 18 -8.29 -6.34 -9.48
CA LYS A 18 -8.29 -7.81 -9.55
C LYS A 18 -7.49 -8.33 -10.74
N ILE A 19 -7.64 -7.69 -11.90
CA ILE A 19 -6.96 -8.08 -13.13
C ILE A 19 -5.45 -7.81 -13.00
N PHE A 20 -5.07 -6.65 -12.50
CA PHE A 20 -3.66 -6.29 -12.27
C PHE A 20 -3.00 -7.18 -11.20
N ALA A 21 -3.70 -7.55 -10.13
CA ALA A 21 -3.18 -8.46 -9.12
C ALA A 21 -2.87 -9.85 -9.68
N GLN A 22 -3.69 -10.34 -10.62
CA GLN A 22 -3.54 -11.66 -11.21
C GLN A 22 -2.49 -11.72 -12.33
N ARG A 23 -2.31 -10.62 -13.10
CA ARG A 23 -1.55 -10.64 -14.36
C ARG A 23 -0.37 -9.67 -14.41
N GLY A 24 -0.16 -8.87 -13.36
CA GLY A 24 0.79 -7.78 -13.41
C GLY A 24 0.26 -6.58 -14.20
N PHE A 25 1.12 -5.58 -14.42
CA PHE A 25 0.76 -4.37 -15.18
C PHE A 25 0.99 -4.53 -16.68
N LYS A 26 2.11 -5.15 -17.08
CA LYS A 26 2.56 -5.23 -18.48
C LYS A 26 1.62 -6.05 -19.36
N ASP A 27 1.04 -7.11 -18.82
CA ASP A 27 0.22 -8.06 -19.56
C ASP A 27 -1.27 -7.72 -19.56
N VAL A 28 -1.66 -6.56 -19.01
CA VAL A 28 -3.05 -6.11 -18.96
C VAL A 28 -3.33 -5.05 -20.00
N THR A 29 -4.38 -5.28 -20.80
CA THR A 29 -4.83 -4.38 -21.87
C THR A 29 -6.18 -3.75 -21.55
N MET A 30 -6.54 -2.68 -22.26
CA MET A 30 -7.88 -2.08 -22.18
C MET A 30 -8.99 -3.08 -22.55
N LYS A 31 -8.71 -4.09 -23.40
CA LYS A 31 -9.64 -5.15 -23.73
C LYS A 31 -9.95 -6.05 -22.52
N ASP A 32 -8.93 -6.37 -21.72
CA ASP A 32 -9.12 -7.16 -20.50
C ASP A 32 -9.97 -6.42 -19.47
N ILE A 33 -9.73 -5.11 -19.32
CA ILE A 33 -10.56 -4.25 -18.46
C ILE A 33 -12.01 -4.19 -18.95
N CYS A 34 -12.24 -4.06 -20.26
CA CYS A 34 -13.60 -4.15 -20.83
C CYS A 34 -14.29 -5.47 -20.46
N GLY A 35 -13.56 -6.59 -20.60
CA GLY A 35 -14.08 -7.92 -20.28
C GLY A 35 -14.47 -8.04 -18.80
N GLY A 36 -13.64 -7.56 -17.89
CA GLY A 36 -13.89 -7.60 -16.45
C GLY A 36 -15.00 -6.66 -15.98
N THR A 37 -15.19 -5.53 -16.66
CA THR A 37 -16.21 -4.52 -16.27
C THR A 37 -17.56 -4.71 -16.97
N GLY A 38 -17.58 -5.47 -18.07
CA GLY A 38 -18.76 -5.58 -18.96
C GLY A 38 -19.06 -4.30 -19.76
N LEU A 39 -18.14 -3.33 -19.79
CA LEU A 39 -18.28 -2.10 -20.57
C LEU A 39 -17.89 -2.35 -22.03
N SER A 40 -18.57 -1.66 -22.93
CA SER A 40 -18.09 -1.56 -24.32
C SER A 40 -16.77 -0.79 -24.35
N ARG A 41 -15.97 -1.00 -25.41
CA ARG A 41 -14.71 -0.27 -25.60
C ARG A 41 -14.93 1.24 -25.55
N GLY A 42 -15.93 1.77 -26.27
CA GLY A 42 -16.28 3.19 -26.23
C GLY A 42 -16.68 3.66 -24.84
N GLY A 43 -17.44 2.87 -24.08
CA GLY A 43 -17.83 3.16 -22.70
C GLY A 43 -16.65 3.27 -21.76
N LEU A 44 -15.63 2.39 -21.88
CA LEU A 44 -14.41 2.49 -21.09
C LEU A 44 -13.58 3.72 -21.46
N TYR A 45 -13.40 3.98 -22.76
CA TYR A 45 -12.60 5.13 -23.23
C TYR A 45 -13.19 6.51 -22.89
N LEU A 46 -14.50 6.58 -22.55
CA LEU A 46 -15.10 7.80 -21.99
C LEU A 46 -14.54 8.17 -20.60
N HIS A 47 -14.00 7.19 -19.86
CA HIS A 47 -13.48 7.38 -18.50
C HIS A 47 -11.96 7.35 -18.43
N TYR A 48 -11.30 6.51 -19.22
CA TYR A 48 -9.86 6.29 -19.16
C TYR A 48 -9.26 6.08 -20.55
N SER A 49 -8.17 6.78 -20.84
CA SER A 49 -7.47 6.68 -22.14
C SER A 49 -6.53 5.46 -22.23
N SER A 50 -6.09 4.91 -21.09
CA SER A 50 -5.12 3.81 -21.04
C SER A 50 -5.18 3.04 -19.72
N THR A 51 -4.62 1.81 -19.73
CA THR A 51 -4.38 1.03 -18.49
C THR A 51 -3.45 1.77 -17.53
N ARG A 52 -2.48 2.53 -18.06
CA ARG A 52 -1.56 3.34 -17.26
C ARG A 52 -2.31 4.40 -16.45
N GLN A 53 -3.29 5.07 -17.04
CA GLN A 53 -4.11 6.07 -16.32
C GLN A 53 -4.96 5.41 -15.24
N ILE A 54 -5.56 4.25 -15.50
CA ILE A 54 -6.35 3.50 -14.52
C ILE A 54 -5.47 3.12 -13.33
N PHE A 55 -4.28 2.55 -13.60
CA PHE A 55 -3.39 2.07 -12.57
C PHE A 55 -2.80 3.20 -11.72
N ALA A 56 -2.41 4.32 -12.34
CA ALA A 56 -1.95 5.50 -11.61
C ALA A 56 -3.02 6.02 -10.62
N GLU A 57 -4.28 6.14 -11.06
CA GLU A 57 -5.39 6.58 -10.20
C GLU A 57 -5.66 5.58 -9.07
N ILE A 58 -5.53 4.26 -9.31
CA ILE A 58 -5.64 3.23 -8.26
C ILE A 58 -4.56 3.41 -7.20
N ILE A 59 -3.31 3.61 -7.61
CA ILE A 59 -2.19 3.79 -6.68
C ILE A 59 -2.40 5.05 -5.83
N ASP A 60 -2.77 6.16 -6.46
CA ASP A 60 -3.03 7.42 -5.76
C ASP A 60 -4.16 7.28 -4.74
N ASP A 61 -5.25 6.61 -5.08
CA ASP A 61 -6.39 6.36 -4.17
C ASP A 61 -5.95 5.53 -2.95
N LEU A 62 -5.19 4.44 -3.17
CA LEU A 62 -4.71 3.58 -2.08
C LEU A 62 -3.81 4.34 -1.10
N MET A 63 -2.90 5.17 -1.61
CA MET A 63 -1.99 5.96 -0.79
C MET A 63 -2.71 7.07 -0.02
N ASN A 64 -3.68 7.73 -0.66
CA ASN A 64 -4.47 8.78 0.00
C ASN A 64 -5.31 8.18 1.14
N ALA A 65 -6.02 7.08 0.89
CA ALA A 65 -6.83 6.42 1.91
C ALA A 65 -6.02 6.03 3.16
N GLN A 66 -4.80 5.51 3.01
CA GLN A 66 -3.95 5.17 4.15
C GLN A 66 -3.50 6.40 4.94
N SER A 67 -3.15 7.49 4.26
CA SER A 67 -2.71 8.72 4.91
C SER A 67 -3.82 9.39 5.70
N ASP A 68 -5.04 9.39 5.16
CA ASP A 68 -6.21 10.01 5.78
C ASP A 68 -6.63 9.22 7.04
N GLU A 69 -6.67 7.88 6.96
CA GLU A 69 -6.97 7.00 8.09
C GLU A 69 -6.04 7.23 9.29
N LEU A 70 -4.73 7.34 9.04
CA LEU A 70 -3.77 7.59 10.11
C LEU A 70 -3.99 8.97 10.76
N SER A 71 -4.18 10.00 9.93
CA SER A 71 -4.40 11.37 10.40
C SER A 71 -5.63 11.45 11.27
N GLU A 72 -6.75 10.87 10.82
CA GLU A 72 -8.00 10.83 11.58
C GLU A 72 -7.83 10.13 12.94
N LYS A 73 -7.14 8.99 12.98
CA LYS A 73 -6.90 8.26 14.25
C LYS A 73 -6.08 9.08 15.24
N ILE A 74 -5.05 9.77 14.78
CA ILE A 74 -4.23 10.65 15.62
C ILE A 74 -5.07 11.83 16.14
N GLU A 75 -5.87 12.46 15.29
CA GLU A 75 -6.73 13.58 15.66
C GLU A 75 -7.84 13.19 16.64
N GLN A 76 -8.35 11.96 16.54
CA GLN A 76 -9.27 11.37 17.51
C GLN A 76 -8.60 11.01 18.84
N GLY A 77 -7.28 11.13 18.94
CA GLY A 77 -6.53 10.85 20.17
C GLY A 77 -6.36 9.37 20.49
N LEU A 78 -6.51 8.47 19.50
CA LEU A 78 -6.22 7.05 19.69
C LEU A 78 -4.76 6.87 20.15
N SER A 79 -4.49 5.81 20.93
CA SER A 79 -3.12 5.53 21.36
C SER A 79 -2.25 5.14 20.17
N ALA A 80 -0.99 5.60 20.18
CA ALA A 80 -0.04 5.26 19.12
C ALA A 80 0.21 3.75 19.06
N LYS A 81 0.23 3.07 20.23
CA LYS A 81 0.32 1.60 20.33
C LYS A 81 -0.84 0.93 19.59
N GLU A 82 -2.07 1.41 19.78
CA GLU A 82 -3.24 0.85 19.13
C GLU A 82 -3.20 1.04 17.60
N ILE A 83 -2.85 2.25 17.14
CA ILE A 83 -2.70 2.56 15.72
C ILE A 83 -1.62 1.67 15.09
N LEU A 84 -0.46 1.53 15.74
CA LEU A 84 0.62 0.66 15.29
C LEU A 84 0.18 -0.78 15.15
N LEU A 85 -0.48 -1.34 16.17
CA LEU A 85 -0.90 -2.74 16.17
C LEU A 85 -1.88 -3.03 15.03
N GLN A 86 -2.83 -2.12 14.77
CA GLN A 86 -3.75 -2.25 13.64
C GLN A 86 -3.02 -2.18 12.29
N ALA A 87 -2.04 -1.28 12.13
CA ALA A 87 -1.24 -1.18 10.92
C ALA A 87 -0.40 -2.45 10.68
N LEU A 88 0.25 -2.97 11.73
CA LEU A 88 1.07 -4.18 11.65
C LEU A 88 0.23 -5.44 11.39
N GLU A 89 -0.98 -5.54 11.95
CA GLU A 89 -1.90 -6.64 11.64
C GLU A 89 -2.33 -6.61 10.16
N ARG A 90 -2.65 -5.45 9.63
CA ARG A 90 -2.95 -5.28 8.21
C ARG A 90 -1.75 -5.69 7.34
N TYR A 91 -0.55 -5.21 7.66
CA TYR A 91 0.67 -5.57 6.93
C TYR A 91 0.95 -7.07 6.97
N GLN A 92 0.75 -7.72 8.11
CA GLN A 92 0.91 -9.16 8.22
C GLN A 92 -0.05 -9.93 7.29
N LYS A 93 -1.32 -9.52 7.22
CA LYS A 93 -2.31 -10.10 6.30
C LYS A 93 -1.90 -9.88 4.83
N GLU A 94 -1.50 -8.66 4.49
CA GLU A 94 -1.10 -8.31 3.12
C GLU A 94 0.21 -9.00 2.68
N MET A 95 1.16 -9.24 3.59
CA MET A 95 2.38 -10.00 3.32
C MET A 95 2.09 -11.46 2.94
N THR A 96 1.01 -12.03 3.43
CA THR A 96 0.63 -13.44 3.18
C THR A 96 -0.39 -13.60 2.05
N ASP A 97 -1.02 -12.51 1.63
CA ASP A 97 -1.97 -12.51 0.52
C ASP A 97 -1.26 -12.34 -0.82
N THR A 98 -0.94 -13.47 -1.45
CA THR A 98 -0.30 -13.50 -2.77
C THR A 98 -1.29 -13.30 -3.92
N GLN A 99 -2.59 -13.52 -3.70
CA GLN A 99 -3.59 -13.52 -4.78
C GLN A 99 -4.12 -12.13 -5.10
N SER A 100 -4.24 -11.25 -4.10
CA SER A 100 -4.71 -9.87 -4.30
C SER A 100 -3.56 -8.84 -4.28
N SER A 101 -2.30 -9.29 -4.21
CA SER A 101 -1.12 -8.43 -4.15
C SER A 101 -0.88 -7.68 -5.47
N LEU A 102 -0.84 -6.36 -5.41
CA LEU A 102 -0.44 -5.51 -6.53
C LEU A 102 1.08 -5.33 -6.66
N SER A 103 1.91 -6.02 -5.85
CA SER A 103 3.35 -5.77 -5.77
C SER A 103 4.07 -5.92 -7.11
N VAL A 104 3.74 -6.98 -7.88
CA VAL A 104 4.31 -7.18 -9.22
C VAL A 104 3.86 -6.08 -10.17
N ALA A 105 2.57 -5.77 -10.20
CA ALA A 105 2.04 -4.72 -11.07
C ALA A 105 2.63 -3.35 -10.74
N ILE A 106 2.83 -3.03 -9.45
CA ILE A 106 3.49 -1.80 -8.99
C ILE A 106 4.95 -1.76 -9.47
N TYR A 107 5.70 -2.85 -9.28
CA TYR A 107 7.07 -2.95 -9.75
C TYR A 107 7.17 -2.76 -11.26
N GLU A 108 6.33 -3.44 -12.04
CA GLU A 108 6.30 -3.33 -13.50
C GLU A 108 5.92 -1.93 -13.99
N PHE A 109 4.96 -1.29 -13.33
CA PHE A 109 4.50 0.06 -13.65
C PHE A 109 5.61 1.09 -13.49
N PHE A 110 6.32 1.05 -12.36
CA PHE A 110 7.37 2.01 -12.05
C PHE A 110 8.71 1.67 -12.69
N SER A 111 9.02 0.40 -12.95
CA SER A 111 10.26 0.02 -13.65
C SER A 111 10.31 0.49 -15.09
N ALA A 112 9.17 0.78 -15.69
CA ALA A 112 9.09 1.35 -17.04
C ALA A 112 9.39 2.86 -17.10
N ASP A 113 9.47 3.54 -15.94
CA ASP A 113 9.67 4.99 -15.85
C ASP A 113 10.72 5.33 -14.79
N VAL A 114 11.95 4.88 -15.01
CA VAL A 114 13.08 5.07 -14.09
C VAL A 114 13.74 6.44 -14.32
N SER A 115 12.97 7.52 -14.27
CA SER A 115 13.49 8.86 -14.48
C SER A 115 13.72 9.63 -13.18
N GLY A 116 14.80 9.28 -12.44
CA GLY A 116 15.40 10.14 -11.39
C GLY A 116 14.55 10.42 -10.14
N PRO A 117 15.02 11.34 -9.27
CA PRO A 117 14.43 11.59 -7.95
C PRO A 117 13.07 12.30 -7.96
N GLY A 118 12.46 12.50 -9.12
CA GLY A 118 11.10 13.05 -9.26
C GLY A 118 10.05 12.02 -9.68
N ASN A 119 10.38 10.72 -9.74
CA ASN A 119 9.44 9.70 -10.18
C ASN A 119 8.29 9.48 -9.17
N ALA A 120 7.17 8.96 -9.65
CA ALA A 120 5.98 8.79 -8.84
C ALA A 120 6.19 7.81 -7.67
N LEU A 121 7.03 6.77 -7.84
CA LEU A 121 7.37 5.84 -6.76
C LEU A 121 8.13 6.54 -5.63
N TYR A 122 9.08 7.42 -5.96
CA TYR A 122 9.81 8.18 -4.95
C TYR A 122 8.89 9.14 -4.17
N ARG A 123 7.95 9.80 -4.86
CA ARG A 123 6.93 10.62 -4.17
C ARG A 123 6.06 9.80 -3.24
N GLN A 124 5.68 8.60 -3.64
CA GLN A 124 4.92 7.68 -2.78
C GLN A 124 5.73 7.22 -1.57
N TYR A 125 7.00 6.88 -1.78
CA TYR A 125 7.92 6.56 -0.69
C TYR A 125 8.02 7.71 0.31
N GLN A 126 8.23 8.95 -0.16
CA GLN A 126 8.28 10.13 0.71
C GLN A 126 6.97 10.37 1.47
N LYS A 127 5.83 10.16 0.83
CA LYS A 127 4.51 10.28 1.50
C LYS A 127 4.35 9.21 2.60
N SER A 128 4.69 7.97 2.30
CA SER A 128 4.68 6.87 3.28
C SER A 128 5.66 7.14 4.43
N HIS A 129 6.86 7.64 4.13
CA HIS A 129 7.87 8.02 5.12
C HIS A 129 7.31 9.10 6.08
N SER A 130 6.75 10.17 5.53
CA SER A 130 6.17 11.26 6.35
C SER A 130 5.03 10.76 7.25
N MET A 131 4.20 9.87 6.74
CA MET A 131 3.09 9.25 7.49
C MET A 131 3.61 8.41 8.66
N TRP A 132 4.55 7.50 8.41
CA TRP A 132 5.13 6.65 9.45
C TRP A 132 5.92 7.45 10.48
N LYS A 133 6.71 8.43 10.04
CA LYS A 133 7.46 9.32 10.92
C LYS A 133 6.53 10.04 11.88
N ARG A 134 5.41 10.57 11.39
CA ARG A 134 4.39 11.21 12.24
C ARG A 134 3.84 10.26 13.30
N LEU A 135 3.56 8.99 12.97
CA LEU A 135 3.09 7.99 13.94
C LEU A 135 4.17 7.69 14.99
N LEU A 136 5.42 7.49 14.55
CA LEU A 136 6.54 7.17 15.45
C LEU A 136 6.81 8.32 16.42
N GLU A 137 6.88 9.55 15.91
CA GLU A 137 7.08 10.76 16.74
C GLU A 137 5.91 10.96 17.72
N TYR A 138 4.67 10.72 17.26
CA TYR A 138 3.49 10.77 18.11
C TYR A 138 3.58 9.77 19.27
N GLY A 139 3.95 8.51 18.99
CA GLY A 139 4.10 7.49 20.03
C GLY A 139 5.26 7.75 20.99
N ILE A 140 6.41 8.21 20.48
CA ILE A 140 7.56 8.58 21.31
C ILE A 140 7.21 9.74 22.24
N SER A 141 6.57 10.79 21.74
CA SER A 141 6.18 11.95 22.54
C SER A 141 5.21 11.60 23.68
N ARG A 142 4.40 10.56 23.49
CA ARG A 142 3.44 10.04 24.47
C ARG A 142 4.03 8.96 25.38
N ARG A 143 5.30 8.59 25.19
CA ARG A 143 5.97 7.47 25.88
C ARG A 143 5.28 6.11 25.67
N GLU A 144 4.54 5.99 24.58
CA GLU A 144 3.92 4.74 24.14
C GLU A 144 4.89 3.89 23.29
N PHE A 145 5.93 4.54 22.74
CA PHE A 145 7.01 3.90 22.01
C PHE A 145 8.36 4.19 22.66
N ASN A 146 9.29 3.25 22.52
CA ASN A 146 10.69 3.45 22.85
C ASN A 146 11.27 4.61 22.03
N ALA A 147 12.29 5.27 22.58
CA ALA A 147 13.07 6.26 21.84
C ALA A 147 13.92 5.52 20.79
N VAL A 148 13.57 5.69 19.51
CA VAL A 148 14.21 5.05 18.36
C VAL A 148 14.52 6.07 17.27
N ASP A 149 15.41 5.70 16.36
CA ASP A 149 15.56 6.41 15.09
C ASP A 149 14.35 6.09 14.19
N ALA A 150 13.47 7.08 14.01
CA ALA A 150 12.24 6.93 13.25
C ALA A 150 12.49 6.62 11.77
N ASP A 151 13.57 7.15 11.18
CA ASP A 151 13.92 6.92 9.80
C ASP A 151 14.41 5.47 9.60
N ALA A 152 15.26 4.96 10.51
CA ALA A 152 15.73 3.57 10.47
C ALA A 152 14.58 2.56 10.68
N VAL A 153 13.64 2.85 11.59
CA VAL A 153 12.47 1.99 11.82
C VAL A 153 11.54 2.00 10.62
N PHE A 154 11.31 3.16 10.01
CA PHE A 154 10.55 3.24 8.77
C PHE A 154 11.16 2.38 7.66
N ASP A 155 12.48 2.49 7.43
CA ASP A 155 13.17 1.68 6.43
C ASP A 155 13.02 0.18 6.71
N LEU A 156 13.18 -0.24 7.95
CA LEU A 156 12.94 -1.63 8.34
C LEU A 156 11.52 -2.08 8.02
N ILE A 157 10.51 -1.29 8.36
CA ILE A 157 9.10 -1.61 8.14
C ILE A 157 8.82 -1.70 6.63
N VAL A 158 9.14 -0.67 5.86
CA VAL A 158 8.73 -0.58 4.46
C VAL A 158 9.46 -1.58 3.58
N PHE A 159 10.78 -1.76 3.77
CA PHE A 159 11.54 -2.67 2.92
C PHE A 159 11.30 -4.14 3.28
N SER A 160 11.09 -4.49 4.57
CA SER A 160 10.69 -5.85 4.93
C SER A 160 9.28 -6.18 4.42
N TYR A 161 8.32 -5.27 4.53
CA TYR A 161 6.97 -5.43 4.01
C TYR A 161 6.96 -5.63 2.48
N GLN A 162 7.62 -4.74 1.75
CA GLN A 162 7.70 -4.85 0.28
C GLN A 162 8.50 -6.07 -0.16
N GLY A 163 9.59 -6.40 0.54
CA GLY A 163 10.40 -7.58 0.26
C GLY A 163 9.59 -8.86 0.37
N VAL A 164 8.87 -9.07 1.48
CA VAL A 164 8.04 -10.27 1.65
C VAL A 164 6.96 -10.36 0.57
N ARG A 165 6.26 -9.27 0.29
CA ARG A 165 5.21 -9.25 -0.74
C ARG A 165 5.72 -9.54 -2.14
N MET A 166 6.90 -9.03 -2.50
CA MET A 166 7.50 -9.29 -3.80
C MET A 166 7.99 -10.73 -3.91
N TYR A 167 8.75 -11.18 -2.91
CA TYR A 167 9.33 -12.53 -2.95
C TYR A 167 8.29 -13.63 -2.83
N SER A 168 7.18 -13.41 -2.11
CA SER A 168 6.10 -14.39 -1.99
C SER A 168 5.39 -14.69 -3.33
N THR A 169 5.55 -13.85 -4.34
CA THR A 169 5.06 -14.10 -5.71
C THR A 169 6.04 -14.96 -6.54
N LEU A 170 7.30 -15.04 -6.12
CA LEU A 170 8.38 -15.71 -6.86
C LEU A 170 8.79 -17.05 -6.24
N MET A 171 8.60 -17.21 -4.94
CA MET A 171 8.96 -18.41 -4.20
C MET A 171 8.03 -18.62 -3.00
N PRO A 172 7.88 -19.85 -2.49
CA PRO A 172 7.17 -20.07 -1.23
C PRO A 172 7.86 -19.32 -0.08
N VAL A 173 7.14 -18.41 0.57
CA VAL A 173 7.57 -17.74 1.79
C VAL A 173 6.78 -18.32 2.96
N ASP A 174 7.50 -18.84 3.98
CA ASP A 174 6.89 -19.37 5.18
C ASP A 174 6.07 -18.29 5.90
N GLY A 175 4.81 -18.60 6.25
CA GLY A 175 3.93 -17.69 7.01
C GLY A 175 4.50 -17.27 8.38
N GLN A 176 5.52 -17.98 8.91
CA GLN A 176 6.26 -17.54 10.07
C GLN A 176 7.18 -16.32 9.79
N THR A 177 7.58 -16.10 8.53
CA THR A 177 8.45 -14.98 8.16
C THR A 177 7.80 -13.64 8.48
N SER A 178 6.56 -13.43 8.07
CA SER A 178 5.82 -12.21 8.41
C SER A 178 5.64 -12.04 9.93
N ARG A 179 5.35 -13.13 10.65
CA ARG A 179 5.21 -13.10 12.12
C ARG A 179 6.51 -12.70 12.81
N ARG A 180 7.65 -13.27 12.40
CA ARG A 180 8.97 -12.91 12.97
C ARG A 180 9.31 -11.44 12.74
N ILE A 181 9.06 -10.92 11.53
CA ILE A 181 9.27 -9.51 11.20
C ILE A 181 8.40 -8.62 12.07
N ILE A 182 7.10 -8.88 12.14
CA ILE A 182 6.16 -8.10 12.95
C ILE A 182 6.51 -8.17 14.44
N SER A 183 6.89 -9.34 14.95
CA SER A 183 7.33 -9.49 16.34
C SER A 183 8.56 -8.64 16.63
N LEU A 184 9.56 -8.65 15.74
CA LEU A 184 10.77 -7.84 15.91
C LEU A 184 10.45 -6.34 15.91
N ILE A 185 9.59 -5.87 15.00
CA ILE A 185 9.17 -4.46 14.97
C ILE A 185 8.48 -4.08 16.28
N LYS A 186 7.61 -4.95 16.83
CA LYS A 186 6.96 -4.72 18.12
C LYS A 186 7.99 -4.64 19.27
N THR A 187 8.96 -5.54 19.32
CA THR A 187 10.02 -5.52 20.32
C THR A 187 10.88 -4.23 20.27
N ILE A 188 11.15 -3.71 19.07
CA ILE A 188 11.88 -2.47 18.90
C ILE A 188 11.08 -1.26 19.40
N LEU A 189 9.79 -1.22 19.05
CA LEU A 189 8.96 -0.04 19.27
C LEU A 189 8.28 0.01 20.62
N LEU A 190 7.78 -1.12 21.10
CA LEU A 190 6.98 -1.13 22.33
C LEU A 190 7.86 -1.31 23.56
N PRO A 191 7.66 -0.49 24.60
CA PRO A 191 8.30 -0.72 25.89
C PRO A 191 7.99 -2.12 26.42
N ASP A 192 8.95 -2.73 27.14
CA ASP A 192 8.67 -3.94 27.89
C ASP A 192 7.51 -3.65 28.85
N GLU A 193 6.51 -4.51 28.87
CA GLU A 193 5.44 -4.37 29.86
C GLU A 193 6.07 -4.59 31.24
N GLU A 194 6.07 -3.54 32.08
CA GLU A 194 6.48 -3.68 33.46
C GLU A 194 5.66 -4.78 34.12
N VAL A 195 6.35 -5.84 34.55
CA VAL A 195 5.77 -7.00 35.26
C VAL A 195 5.30 -6.60 36.65
#